data_aa3dc7e60d7301841a827fd940b02e74
#
_entry.id   aa3dc7e60d7301841a827fd940b02e74
#
_cell.length_a   1.000
_cell.length_b   1.000
_cell.length_c   1.000
_cell.angle_alpha   90.00
_cell.angle_beta   90.00
_cell.angle_gamma   90.00
#
_symmetry.space_group_name_H-M   'P 1'
#
loop_
_entity.id
_entity.type
_entity.pdbx_description
1 polymer ?
#
loop_
_entity_poly.entity_id
_entity_poly.type
_entity_poly.pdbx_seq_one_letter_code
_entity_poly.pdbx_strand_id
1 'polypeptide(L)'
;KEFYEKLAEAGKSDNPKQALTDIAKAMPQTIIDTVINDMQEAHPLLNEVDFINCQGAIKMIINADNIDLATWSTLTSAITTELAGQIKTMDMTLAKLSAFIPVAKDMLQLGPVWLDNYVRIILSEASAGGLEKGILKGTGKDQPIGMCKDLDGSVTSGVYTDKSKVKLNTLDATEYCAVVAPLAKKPNGGYRTVPEVVLIVNPVDYISKVIPASTVRDSSGNYKNNVFPYPTKAIQSSAMEEGEAILGLPKKYFMGIGAGASGKIEYSDEYQFLEDNRVYLTKMYAMGIPKDNNAFVYLDISKLKALDLKVQVTNTEDNPVNTKQKA
;
A
#
# COMPACT_ATOMS: atom_id res chain seq x y z
N LYS A 1 -16.10 25.70 -1.50
CA LYS A 1 -16.99 26.53 -0.66
C LYS A 1 -18.32 26.78 -1.37
N GLU A 2 -18.32 27.33 -2.59
CA GLU A 2 -19.51 27.60 -3.40
C GLU A 2 -20.34 26.31 -3.74
N PHE A 3 -19.68 25.18 -3.97
CA PHE A 3 -20.34 23.89 -4.20
C PHE A 3 -21.18 23.45 -2.99
N TYR A 4 -20.61 23.54 -1.78
CA TYR A 4 -21.28 23.11 -0.54
C TYR A 4 -22.36 24.11 -0.08
N GLU A 5 -22.20 25.40 -0.42
CA GLU A 5 -23.26 26.40 -0.23
C GLU A 5 -24.47 26.07 -1.11
N LYS A 6 -24.23 25.73 -2.40
CA LYS A 6 -25.28 25.26 -3.31
C LYS A 6 -25.89 23.93 -2.85
N LEU A 7 -25.09 23.01 -2.26
CA LEU A 7 -25.57 21.77 -1.70
C LEU A 7 -26.54 22.01 -0.51
N ALA A 8 -26.18 22.94 0.38
CA ALA A 8 -27.02 23.33 1.50
C ALA A 8 -28.32 24.04 1.07
N GLU A 9 -28.25 24.87 0.02
CA GLU A 9 -29.44 25.51 -0.58
C GLU A 9 -30.35 24.51 -1.30
N ALA A 10 -29.77 23.56 -2.03
CA ALA A 10 -30.52 22.50 -2.70
C ALA A 10 -31.23 21.57 -1.70
N GLY A 11 -30.67 21.35 -0.52
CA GLY A 11 -31.32 20.61 0.56
C GLY A 11 -32.55 21.31 1.13
N LYS A 12 -32.70 22.63 0.91
CA LYS A 12 -33.87 23.45 1.32
C LYS A 12 -34.89 23.67 0.21
N SER A 13 -34.64 23.19 -1.02
CA SER A 13 -35.51 23.39 -2.16
C SER A 13 -36.71 22.42 -2.17
N ASP A 14 -37.78 22.82 -2.85
CA ASP A 14 -39.00 22.00 -3.00
C ASP A 14 -38.78 20.65 -3.75
N ASN A 15 -37.65 20.53 -4.47
CA ASN A 15 -37.28 19.32 -5.21
C ASN A 15 -35.79 18.94 -5.00
N PRO A 16 -35.40 18.57 -3.78
CA PRO A 16 -33.99 18.41 -3.40
C PRO A 16 -33.26 17.29 -4.17
N LYS A 17 -33.97 16.24 -4.59
CA LYS A 17 -33.37 15.12 -5.35
C LYS A 17 -32.80 15.58 -6.70
N GLN A 18 -33.52 16.41 -7.44
CA GLN A 18 -33.10 16.85 -8.77
C GLN A 18 -32.01 17.93 -8.68
N ALA A 19 -32.16 18.86 -7.77
CA ALA A 19 -31.20 19.92 -7.54
C ALA A 19 -29.83 19.36 -7.11
N LEU A 20 -29.79 18.35 -6.26
CA LEU A 20 -28.56 17.69 -5.83
C LEU A 20 -27.94 16.76 -6.89
N THR A 21 -28.74 16.12 -7.72
CA THR A 21 -28.24 15.35 -8.86
C THR A 21 -27.54 16.23 -9.88
N ASP A 22 -28.07 17.41 -10.12
CA ASP A 22 -27.48 18.38 -11.06
C ASP A 22 -26.20 19.01 -10.50
N ILE A 23 -26.16 19.28 -9.20
CA ILE A 23 -24.94 19.76 -8.51
C ILE A 23 -23.87 18.67 -8.44
N ALA A 24 -24.24 17.40 -8.19
CA ALA A 24 -23.29 16.28 -8.17
C ALA A 24 -22.65 16.04 -9.55
N LYS A 25 -23.39 16.27 -10.66
CA LYS A 25 -22.83 16.20 -12.01
C LYS A 25 -21.82 17.32 -12.30
N ALA A 26 -21.93 18.44 -11.60
CA ALA A 26 -21.06 19.60 -11.74
C ALA A 26 -19.93 19.63 -10.68
N MET A 27 -19.66 18.50 -10.00
CA MET A 27 -18.60 18.41 -8.99
C MET A 27 -17.24 18.71 -9.61
N PRO A 28 -16.51 19.74 -9.13
CA PRO A 28 -15.22 20.07 -9.70
C PRO A 28 -14.20 18.94 -9.52
N GLN A 29 -13.38 18.68 -10.53
CA GLN A 29 -12.27 17.71 -10.47
C GLN A 29 -11.34 17.97 -9.26
N THR A 30 -11.16 19.24 -8.93
CA THR A 30 -10.34 19.68 -7.78
C THR A 30 -10.77 19.12 -6.43
N ILE A 31 -12.05 18.81 -6.23
CA ILE A 31 -12.53 18.21 -4.96
C ILE A 31 -12.10 16.74 -4.89
N ILE A 32 -12.17 16.01 -6.01
CA ILE A 32 -11.73 14.63 -6.11
C ILE A 32 -10.23 14.53 -5.84
N ASP A 33 -9.44 15.39 -6.49
CA ASP A 33 -8.00 15.44 -6.29
C ASP A 33 -7.64 15.77 -4.82
N THR A 34 -8.40 16.67 -4.18
CA THR A 34 -8.20 17.01 -2.77
C THR A 34 -8.47 15.81 -1.84
N VAL A 35 -9.56 15.06 -2.06
CA VAL A 35 -9.86 13.86 -1.27
C VAL A 35 -8.77 12.80 -1.43
N ILE A 36 -8.27 12.59 -2.64
CA ILE A 36 -7.17 11.64 -2.89
C ILE A 36 -5.88 12.12 -2.20
N ASN A 37 -5.55 13.40 -2.28
CA ASN A 37 -4.38 13.96 -1.60
C ASN A 37 -4.50 13.84 -0.07
N ASP A 38 -5.67 14.16 0.51
CA ASP A 38 -5.93 14.01 1.95
C ASP A 38 -5.77 12.54 2.40
N MET A 39 -6.23 11.57 1.59
CA MET A 39 -6.01 10.14 1.84
C MET A 39 -4.52 9.78 1.85
N GLN A 40 -3.76 10.29 0.89
CA GLN A 40 -2.32 10.02 0.79
C GLN A 40 -1.52 10.63 1.94
N GLU A 41 -1.90 11.81 2.43
CA GLU A 41 -1.25 12.44 3.59
C GLU A 41 -1.48 11.65 4.89
N ALA A 42 -2.70 11.16 5.12
CA ALA A 42 -3.05 10.40 6.32
C ALA A 42 -2.54 8.95 6.29
N HIS A 43 -2.37 8.38 5.09
CA HIS A 43 -2.05 6.97 4.86
C HIS A 43 -0.75 6.81 4.08
N PRO A 44 0.42 6.71 4.75
CA PRO A 44 1.73 6.66 4.09
C PRO A 44 1.90 5.53 3.08
N LEU A 45 1.18 4.42 3.23
CA LEU A 45 1.21 3.31 2.26
C LEU A 45 0.69 3.75 0.89
N LEU A 46 -0.36 4.57 0.85
CA LEU A 46 -0.94 5.04 -0.40
C LEU A 46 0.01 5.95 -1.19
N ASN A 47 0.92 6.66 -0.50
CA ASN A 47 1.97 7.46 -1.16
C ASN A 47 3.04 6.62 -1.86
N GLU A 48 3.24 5.38 -1.41
CA GLU A 48 4.27 4.50 -1.99
C GLU A 48 3.76 3.73 -3.21
N VAL A 49 2.45 3.66 -3.41
CA VAL A 49 1.82 2.93 -4.51
C VAL A 49 1.60 3.83 -5.72
N ASP A 50 1.83 3.31 -6.92
CA ASP A 50 1.58 4.03 -8.16
C ASP A 50 0.07 4.05 -8.49
N PHE A 51 -0.57 5.21 -8.36
CA PHE A 51 -1.94 5.44 -8.78
C PHE A 51 -2.01 5.95 -10.21
N ILE A 52 -2.84 5.32 -11.05
CA ILE A 52 -3.06 5.73 -12.43
C ILE A 52 -4.56 5.94 -12.67
N ASN A 53 -4.93 7.11 -13.15
CA ASN A 53 -6.30 7.42 -13.56
C ASN A 53 -6.62 6.71 -14.88
N CYS A 54 -7.70 5.91 -14.87
CA CYS A 54 -8.08 5.07 -15.99
C CYS A 54 -9.48 5.43 -16.48
N GLN A 55 -9.61 5.59 -17.79
CA GLN A 55 -10.90 5.80 -18.44
C GLN A 55 -11.36 4.49 -19.09
N GLY A 56 -12.40 3.86 -18.52
CA GLY A 56 -12.99 2.63 -19.07
C GLY A 56 -12.30 1.33 -18.61
N ALA A 57 -12.51 0.24 -19.36
CA ALA A 57 -11.85 -1.04 -19.09
C ALA A 57 -10.34 -0.92 -19.30
N ILE A 58 -9.59 -1.26 -18.26
CA ILE A 58 -8.14 -1.10 -18.28
C ILE A 58 -7.54 -2.32 -18.96
N LYS A 59 -6.97 -2.13 -20.15
CA LYS A 59 -5.97 -3.05 -20.70
C LYS A 59 -4.61 -2.55 -20.26
N MET A 60 -4.05 -3.13 -19.21
CA MET A 60 -2.71 -2.83 -18.82
C MET A 60 -1.72 -3.61 -19.68
N ILE A 61 -0.87 -2.89 -20.38
CA ILE A 61 0.29 -3.46 -21.05
C ILE A 61 1.40 -3.57 -20.01
N ILE A 62 1.59 -4.77 -19.47
CA ILE A 62 2.75 -5.05 -18.64
C ILE A 62 3.85 -5.49 -19.59
N ASN A 63 4.94 -4.74 -19.66
CA ASN A 63 6.17 -5.28 -20.21
C ASN A 63 6.50 -6.53 -19.39
N ALA A 64 6.42 -7.70 -20.02
CA ALA A 64 7.02 -8.88 -19.42
C ALA A 64 8.48 -8.50 -19.16
N ASP A 65 8.93 -8.64 -17.92
CA ASP A 65 10.25 -8.19 -17.46
C ASP A 65 11.47 -8.87 -18.14
N ASN A 66 11.25 -9.52 -19.26
CA ASN A 66 12.26 -10.09 -20.15
C ASN A 66 12.56 -9.12 -21.28
N ILE A 67 13.38 -8.13 -20.99
CA ILE A 67 14.11 -7.46 -22.06
C ILE A 67 15.35 -8.31 -22.29
N ASP A 68 15.38 -9.04 -23.41
CA ASP A 68 16.59 -9.69 -23.88
C ASP A 68 17.68 -8.63 -24.01
N LEU A 69 18.85 -8.94 -23.46
CA LEU A 69 19.95 -7.98 -23.50
C LEU A 69 20.44 -7.84 -24.95
N ALA A 70 20.73 -6.61 -25.36
CA ALA A 70 21.40 -6.36 -26.61
C ALA A 70 22.74 -7.12 -26.64
N THR A 71 23.01 -7.83 -27.72
CA THR A 71 24.24 -8.61 -27.90
C THR A 71 25.31 -7.79 -28.60
N TRP A 72 26.52 -7.91 -28.10
CA TRP A 72 27.68 -7.34 -28.76
C TRP A 72 28.06 -8.21 -29.97
N SER A 73 28.23 -7.61 -31.12
CA SER A 73 28.66 -8.29 -32.35
C SER A 73 29.79 -7.49 -33.01
N THR A 74 30.55 -8.13 -33.93
CA THR A 74 31.57 -7.43 -34.71
C THR A 74 30.92 -6.41 -35.66
N LEU A 75 31.64 -5.36 -36.00
CA LEU A 75 31.15 -4.21 -36.77
C LEU A 75 30.50 -4.58 -38.12
N THR A 76 30.86 -5.72 -38.68
CA THR A 76 30.43 -6.22 -39.99
C THR A 76 29.44 -7.38 -39.92
N SER A 77 29.03 -7.81 -38.70
CA SER A 77 28.05 -8.91 -38.58
C SER A 77 26.62 -8.39 -38.69
N ALA A 78 25.76 -9.22 -39.30
CA ALA A 78 24.33 -8.92 -39.38
C ALA A 78 23.70 -8.84 -37.98
N ILE A 79 22.77 -7.89 -37.76
CA ILE A 79 21.97 -7.82 -36.54
C ILE A 79 21.00 -9.00 -36.53
N THR A 80 21.27 -9.99 -35.69
CA THR A 80 20.49 -11.24 -35.60
C THR A 80 19.60 -11.35 -34.37
N THR A 81 19.78 -10.44 -33.39
CA THR A 81 19.05 -10.50 -32.13
C THR A 81 17.80 -9.63 -32.21
N GLU A 82 16.64 -10.26 -32.33
CA GLU A 82 15.35 -9.61 -32.19
C GLU A 82 15.01 -9.48 -30.69
N LEU A 83 14.73 -8.25 -30.25
CA LEU A 83 14.23 -8.01 -28.90
C LEU A 83 12.74 -8.40 -28.86
N ALA A 84 12.47 -9.66 -28.57
CA ALA A 84 11.11 -10.15 -28.38
C ALA A 84 10.56 -9.64 -27.05
N GLY A 85 10.06 -8.40 -27.04
CA GLY A 85 9.28 -7.86 -25.91
C GLY A 85 7.97 -8.62 -25.78
N GLN A 86 7.84 -9.54 -24.85
CA GLN A 86 6.55 -10.14 -24.52
C GLN A 86 5.67 -9.11 -23.83
N ILE A 87 4.75 -8.52 -24.58
CA ILE A 87 3.70 -7.65 -24.06
C ILE A 87 2.62 -8.56 -23.50
N LYS A 88 2.51 -8.63 -22.19
CA LYS A 88 1.39 -9.30 -21.52
C LYS A 88 0.27 -8.28 -21.31
N THR A 89 -0.85 -8.48 -22.02
CA THR A 89 -2.07 -7.70 -21.77
C THR A 89 -2.83 -8.34 -20.62
N MET A 90 -3.17 -7.54 -19.62
CA MET A 90 -4.00 -7.95 -18.50
C MET A 90 -5.32 -7.18 -18.60
N ASP A 91 -6.41 -7.90 -18.83
CA ASP A 91 -7.76 -7.33 -18.80
C ASP A 91 -8.19 -7.20 -17.33
N MET A 92 -8.38 -5.97 -16.86
CA MET A 92 -8.77 -5.69 -15.48
C MET A 92 -10.16 -5.10 -15.45
N THR A 93 -11.06 -5.77 -14.73
CA THR A 93 -12.40 -5.27 -14.45
C THR A 93 -12.34 -4.40 -13.20
N LEU A 94 -12.81 -3.15 -13.30
CA LEU A 94 -12.86 -2.25 -12.16
C LEU A 94 -13.83 -2.77 -11.10
N ALA A 95 -13.36 -2.89 -9.86
CA ALA A 95 -14.18 -3.17 -8.70
C ALA A 95 -14.75 -1.87 -8.11
N LYS A 96 -15.91 -1.95 -7.48
CA LYS A 96 -16.57 -0.82 -6.83
C LYS A 96 -16.24 -0.79 -5.34
N LEU A 97 -15.52 0.23 -4.91
CA LEU A 97 -15.40 0.59 -3.51
C LEU A 97 -16.48 1.63 -3.19
N SER A 98 -17.28 1.40 -2.16
CA SER A 98 -18.32 2.33 -1.74
C SER A 98 -18.31 2.50 -0.23
N ALA A 99 -18.48 3.74 0.23
CA ALA A 99 -18.66 4.08 1.61
C ALA A 99 -19.92 4.96 1.76
N PHE A 100 -20.65 4.80 2.85
CA PHE A 100 -21.80 5.64 3.14
C PHE A 100 -21.67 6.26 4.54
N ILE A 101 -22.21 7.46 4.70
CA ILE A 101 -22.14 8.24 5.93
C ILE A 101 -23.57 8.67 6.27
N PRO A 102 -24.14 8.20 7.40
CA PRO A 102 -25.35 8.78 7.94
C PRO A 102 -25.02 10.11 8.65
N VAL A 103 -25.75 11.16 8.34
CA VAL A 103 -25.65 12.48 8.96
C VAL A 103 -27.00 12.86 9.51
N ALA A 104 -27.07 13.14 10.81
CA ALA A 104 -28.31 13.63 11.42
C ALA A 104 -28.74 14.94 10.77
N LYS A 105 -30.04 15.10 10.48
CA LYS A 105 -30.55 16.31 9.80
C LYS A 105 -30.31 17.57 10.61
N ASP A 106 -30.27 17.46 11.95
CA ASP A 106 -29.90 18.57 12.83
C ASP A 106 -28.48 19.11 12.57
N MET A 107 -27.54 18.23 12.16
CA MET A 107 -26.18 18.63 11.81
C MET A 107 -26.13 19.48 10.52
N LEU A 108 -27.10 19.34 9.62
CA LEU A 108 -27.20 20.19 8.42
C LEU A 108 -27.46 21.65 8.77
N GLN A 109 -27.91 21.93 10.00
CA GLN A 109 -28.14 23.30 10.49
C GLN A 109 -26.88 23.99 10.99
N LEU A 110 -25.76 23.23 11.23
CA LEU A 110 -24.51 23.76 11.75
C LEU A 110 -23.69 24.59 10.74
N GLY A 111 -24.06 24.55 9.49
CA GLY A 111 -23.47 25.37 8.45
C GLY A 111 -22.57 24.61 7.47
N PRO A 112 -22.39 25.17 6.27
CA PRO A 112 -21.80 24.48 5.13
C PRO A 112 -20.30 24.15 5.31
N VAL A 113 -19.55 24.97 6.04
CA VAL A 113 -18.09 24.75 6.24
C VAL A 113 -17.83 23.55 7.14
N TRP A 114 -18.63 23.40 8.19
CA TRP A 114 -18.53 22.25 9.09
C TRP A 114 -18.87 20.95 8.34
N LEU A 115 -19.95 20.97 7.57
CA LEU A 115 -20.39 19.81 6.78
C LEU A 115 -19.33 19.40 5.73
N ASP A 116 -18.71 20.37 5.09
CA ASP A 116 -17.61 20.12 4.14
C ASP A 116 -16.47 19.36 4.80
N ASN A 117 -15.96 19.87 5.90
CA ASN A 117 -14.86 19.22 6.62
C ASN A 117 -15.25 17.84 7.14
N TYR A 118 -16.43 17.69 7.70
CA TYR A 118 -16.92 16.41 8.25
C TYR A 118 -17.03 15.34 7.17
N VAL A 119 -17.73 15.64 6.08
CA VAL A 119 -17.91 14.70 4.96
C VAL A 119 -16.57 14.32 4.33
N ARG A 120 -15.69 15.30 4.13
CA ARG A 120 -14.37 15.07 3.53
C ARG A 120 -13.50 14.18 4.40
N ILE A 121 -13.39 14.44 5.68
CA ILE A 121 -12.57 13.64 6.60
C ILE A 121 -13.06 12.19 6.64
N ILE A 122 -14.36 11.96 6.83
CA ILE A 122 -14.89 10.61 6.94
C ILE A 122 -14.81 9.85 5.59
N LEU A 123 -15.06 10.52 4.47
CA LEU A 123 -14.91 9.91 3.14
C LEU A 123 -13.46 9.52 2.86
N SER A 124 -12.52 10.41 3.21
CA SER A 124 -11.09 10.17 3.10
C SER A 124 -10.68 8.94 3.90
N GLU A 125 -11.01 8.91 5.18
CA GLU A 125 -10.65 7.82 6.10
C GLU A 125 -11.24 6.47 5.67
N ALA A 126 -12.55 6.43 5.39
CA ALA A 126 -13.23 5.20 4.97
C ALA A 126 -12.71 4.65 3.64
N SER A 127 -12.45 5.54 2.67
CA SER A 127 -11.95 5.15 1.35
C SER A 127 -10.50 4.70 1.42
N ALA A 128 -9.66 5.39 2.20
CA ALA A 128 -8.26 5.03 2.40
C ALA A 128 -8.10 3.68 3.08
N GLY A 129 -8.82 3.44 4.17
CA GLY A 129 -8.81 2.14 4.85
C GLY A 129 -9.28 1.00 3.95
N GLY A 130 -10.31 1.24 3.13
CA GLY A 130 -10.80 0.28 2.13
C GLY A 130 -9.77 -0.02 1.04
N LEU A 131 -9.07 1.01 0.53
CA LEU A 131 -7.99 0.86 -0.45
C LEU A 131 -6.79 0.12 0.15
N GLU A 132 -6.33 0.49 1.35
CA GLU A 132 -5.23 -0.20 2.03
C GLU A 132 -5.52 -1.68 2.22
N LYS A 133 -6.74 -2.01 2.69
CA LYS A 133 -7.15 -3.41 2.85
C LYS A 133 -7.14 -4.16 1.52
N GLY A 134 -7.63 -3.54 0.45
CA GLY A 134 -7.59 -4.10 -0.90
C GLY A 134 -6.18 -4.30 -1.43
N ILE A 135 -5.27 -3.31 -1.23
CA ILE A 135 -3.88 -3.35 -1.64
C ILE A 135 -3.11 -4.45 -0.89
N LEU A 136 -3.33 -4.61 0.40
CA LEU A 136 -2.60 -5.56 1.22
C LEU A 136 -3.15 -6.98 1.12
N LYS A 137 -4.46 -7.17 1.29
CA LYS A 137 -5.11 -8.47 1.47
C LYS A 137 -6.25 -8.76 0.49
N GLY A 138 -6.49 -7.91 -0.50
CA GLY A 138 -7.56 -8.12 -1.48
C GLY A 138 -7.46 -9.50 -2.15
N THR A 139 -8.61 -10.15 -2.37
CA THR A 139 -8.65 -11.52 -2.91
C THR A 139 -8.56 -11.59 -4.43
N GLY A 140 -8.78 -10.49 -5.14
CA GLY A 140 -8.87 -10.44 -6.61
C GLY A 140 -10.28 -10.62 -7.16
N LYS A 141 -11.22 -11.13 -6.36
CA LYS A 141 -12.63 -11.25 -6.77
C LYS A 141 -13.40 -10.02 -6.30
N ASP A 142 -13.87 -9.21 -7.25
CA ASP A 142 -14.62 -7.97 -7.02
C ASP A 142 -13.86 -6.95 -6.13
N GLN A 143 -12.54 -7.09 -6.05
CA GLN A 143 -11.62 -6.24 -5.28
C GLN A 143 -10.20 -6.39 -5.80
N PRO A 144 -9.26 -5.50 -5.45
CA PRO A 144 -7.86 -5.60 -5.85
C PRO A 144 -7.23 -6.95 -5.47
N ILE A 145 -6.17 -7.33 -6.19
CA ILE A 145 -5.33 -8.48 -5.82
C ILE A 145 -4.27 -7.97 -4.84
N GLY A 146 -4.30 -8.46 -3.61
CA GLY A 146 -3.44 -8.00 -2.53
C GLY A 146 -1.96 -8.34 -2.73
N MET A 147 -1.08 -7.57 -2.07
CA MET A 147 0.37 -7.82 -2.06
C MET A 147 0.73 -9.18 -1.43
N CYS A 148 -0.11 -9.69 -0.51
CA CYS A 148 0.08 -11.00 0.12
C CYS A 148 -0.33 -12.18 -0.78
N LYS A 149 -0.93 -11.93 -1.95
CA LYS A 149 -1.44 -12.97 -2.85
C LYS A 149 -0.36 -13.52 -3.77
N ASP A 150 -0.44 -14.81 -4.03
CA ASP A 150 0.43 -15.51 -4.97
C ASP A 150 -0.18 -15.47 -6.37
N LEU A 151 0.47 -14.74 -7.29
CA LEU A 151 0.00 -14.60 -8.68
C LEU A 151 0.21 -15.88 -9.50
N ASP A 152 1.15 -16.73 -9.10
CA ASP A 152 1.47 -18.01 -9.75
C ASP A 152 0.74 -19.17 -9.06
N GLY A 153 0.05 -18.90 -7.94
CA GLY A 153 -0.71 -19.87 -7.18
C GLY A 153 -2.06 -20.24 -7.82
N SER A 154 -2.78 -21.13 -7.14
CA SER A 154 -4.11 -21.53 -7.62
C SER A 154 -5.13 -20.40 -7.45
N VAL A 155 -5.97 -20.23 -8.47
CA VAL A 155 -7.09 -19.29 -8.45
C VAL A 155 -8.39 -20.07 -8.46
N THR A 156 -9.17 -19.95 -7.39
CA THR A 156 -10.46 -20.63 -7.25
C THR A 156 -11.59 -19.60 -7.28
N SER A 157 -12.45 -19.66 -8.30
CA SER A 157 -13.57 -18.72 -8.48
C SER A 157 -13.17 -17.24 -8.44
N GLY A 158 -11.99 -16.90 -8.98
CA GLY A 158 -11.46 -15.54 -8.99
C GLY A 158 -10.72 -15.12 -7.71
N VAL A 159 -10.61 -16.00 -6.71
CA VAL A 159 -9.89 -15.77 -5.47
C VAL A 159 -8.47 -16.34 -5.57
N TYR A 160 -7.47 -15.49 -5.39
CA TYR A 160 -6.05 -15.87 -5.36
C TYR A 160 -5.68 -16.40 -3.97
N THR A 161 -4.82 -17.42 -3.96
CA THR A 161 -4.25 -17.96 -2.70
C THR A 161 -3.23 -17.00 -2.09
N ASP A 162 -3.06 -17.08 -0.78
CA ASP A 162 -2.03 -16.32 -0.09
C ASP A 162 -0.63 -16.93 -0.34
N LYS A 163 0.39 -16.08 -0.37
CA LYS A 163 1.78 -16.50 -0.34
C LYS A 163 2.07 -17.22 0.98
N SER A 164 2.97 -18.19 0.94
CA SER A 164 3.51 -18.78 2.15
C SER A 164 4.21 -17.74 3.01
N LYS A 165 3.87 -17.68 4.31
CA LYS A 165 4.50 -16.75 5.23
C LYS A 165 5.93 -17.20 5.53
N VAL A 166 6.88 -16.28 5.35
CA VAL A 166 8.28 -16.48 5.75
C VAL A 166 8.45 -16.00 7.18
N LYS A 167 8.99 -16.85 8.05
CA LYS A 167 9.22 -16.48 9.45
C LYS A 167 10.41 -15.53 9.54
N LEU A 168 10.24 -14.44 10.28
CA LEU A 168 11.29 -13.48 10.61
C LEU A 168 11.35 -13.38 12.15
N ASN A 169 12.37 -13.96 12.76
CA ASN A 169 12.48 -14.00 14.22
C ASN A 169 13.44 -12.94 14.75
N THR A 170 14.40 -12.48 13.94
CA THR A 170 15.37 -11.43 14.30
C THR A 170 15.60 -10.48 13.12
N LEU A 171 15.99 -9.25 13.41
CA LEU A 171 16.51 -8.31 12.41
C LEU A 171 18.03 -8.43 12.27
N ASP A 172 18.58 -9.63 12.52
CA ASP A 172 19.98 -9.89 12.22
C ASP A 172 20.26 -9.80 10.72
N ALA A 173 21.47 -9.33 10.35
CA ALA A 173 21.78 -9.06 8.95
C ALA A 173 21.63 -10.30 8.06
N THR A 174 21.95 -11.49 8.59
CA THR A 174 21.86 -12.73 7.84
C THR A 174 20.39 -13.12 7.57
N GLU A 175 19.54 -13.10 8.60
CA GLU A 175 18.14 -13.50 8.50
C GLU A 175 17.35 -12.45 7.66
N TYR A 176 17.55 -11.17 7.95
CA TYR A 176 16.85 -10.10 7.26
C TYR A 176 17.23 -10.01 5.76
N CYS A 177 18.52 -10.06 5.43
CA CYS A 177 18.95 -10.03 4.03
C CYS A 177 18.53 -11.28 3.25
N ALA A 178 18.41 -12.44 3.90
CA ALA A 178 17.86 -13.64 3.27
C ALA A 178 16.40 -13.46 2.84
N VAL A 179 15.61 -12.70 3.60
CA VAL A 179 14.22 -12.35 3.26
C VAL A 179 14.15 -11.29 2.15
N VAL A 180 15.10 -10.35 2.11
CA VAL A 180 15.17 -9.31 1.06
C VAL A 180 15.67 -9.87 -0.29
N ALA A 181 16.58 -10.85 -0.27
CA ALA A 181 17.21 -11.40 -1.47
C ALA A 181 16.25 -11.87 -2.57
N PRO A 182 15.11 -12.54 -2.27
CA PRO A 182 14.11 -12.90 -3.28
C PRO A 182 13.55 -11.73 -4.06
N LEU A 183 13.46 -10.52 -3.46
CA LEU A 183 12.98 -9.32 -4.15
C LEU A 183 13.87 -8.89 -5.31
N ALA A 184 15.15 -9.26 -5.30
CA ALA A 184 16.08 -8.98 -6.38
C ALA A 184 15.90 -9.89 -7.61
N LYS A 185 15.13 -10.99 -7.46
CA LYS A 185 14.86 -11.93 -8.56
C LYS A 185 13.59 -11.54 -9.29
N LYS A 186 13.66 -11.49 -10.62
CA LYS A 186 12.47 -11.39 -11.47
C LYS A 186 11.84 -12.77 -11.68
N PRO A 187 10.53 -12.86 -11.97
CA PRO A 187 9.85 -14.15 -12.24
C PRO A 187 10.52 -14.97 -13.35
N ASN A 188 11.10 -14.28 -14.32
CA ASN A 188 11.70 -14.90 -15.52
C ASN A 188 13.19 -15.26 -15.35
N GLY A 189 13.70 -15.30 -14.10
CA GLY A 189 15.09 -15.67 -13.82
C GLY A 189 16.11 -14.54 -13.94
N GLY A 190 15.69 -13.34 -14.40
CA GLY A 190 16.55 -12.14 -14.40
C GLY A 190 16.69 -11.52 -13.01
N TYR A 191 17.56 -10.51 -12.91
CA TYR A 191 17.81 -9.79 -11.67
C TYR A 191 17.41 -8.32 -11.80
N ARG A 192 17.09 -7.69 -10.67
CA ARG A 192 16.84 -6.25 -10.55
C ARG A 192 17.60 -5.68 -9.37
N THR A 193 17.94 -4.41 -9.44
CA THR A 193 18.48 -3.66 -8.31
C THR A 193 17.33 -3.31 -7.35
N VAL A 194 17.59 -3.43 -6.06
CA VAL A 194 16.66 -3.11 -4.98
C VAL A 194 17.31 -2.06 -4.10
N PRO A 195 17.11 -0.75 -4.36
CA PRO A 195 17.78 0.29 -3.59
C PRO A 195 17.24 0.41 -2.17
N GLU A 196 15.96 0.23 -1.99
CA GLU A 196 15.25 0.32 -0.71
C GLU A 196 14.04 -0.61 -0.73
N VAL A 197 13.65 -1.10 0.44
CA VAL A 197 12.44 -1.90 0.64
C VAL A 197 11.51 -1.22 1.63
N VAL A 198 10.22 -1.49 1.52
CA VAL A 198 9.22 -1.03 2.47
C VAL A 198 8.72 -2.20 3.29
N LEU A 199 8.73 -2.04 4.61
CA LEU A 199 8.17 -2.97 5.58
C LEU A 199 6.84 -2.43 6.08
N ILE A 200 5.74 -3.11 5.76
CA ILE A 200 4.38 -2.72 6.14
C ILE A 200 3.93 -3.61 7.30
N VAL A 201 3.57 -3.00 8.42
CA VAL A 201 3.24 -3.71 9.66
C VAL A 201 2.02 -3.09 10.34
N ASN A 202 1.38 -3.86 11.23
CA ASN A 202 0.36 -3.35 12.13
C ASN A 202 0.97 -2.33 13.12
N PRO A 203 0.28 -1.23 13.48
CA PRO A 203 0.78 -0.24 14.44
C PRO A 203 1.19 -0.82 15.80
N VAL A 204 0.45 -1.81 16.31
CA VAL A 204 0.77 -2.49 17.59
C VAL A 204 2.08 -3.26 17.46
N ASP A 205 2.25 -4.04 16.40
CA ASP A 205 3.48 -4.80 16.13
C ASP A 205 4.67 -3.89 15.85
N TYR A 206 4.45 -2.77 15.20
CA TYR A 206 5.51 -1.78 14.99
C TYR A 206 6.11 -1.32 16.31
N ILE A 207 5.24 -0.91 17.27
CA ILE A 207 5.68 -0.41 18.57
C ILE A 207 6.25 -1.54 19.44
N SER A 208 5.60 -2.70 19.47
CA SER A 208 5.92 -3.78 20.40
C SER A 208 7.04 -4.71 19.92
N LYS A 209 7.25 -4.84 18.62
CA LYS A 209 8.20 -5.80 18.03
C LYS A 209 9.26 -5.13 17.15
N VAL A 210 8.84 -4.31 16.17
CA VAL A 210 9.76 -3.73 15.18
C VAL A 210 10.68 -2.68 15.82
N ILE A 211 10.15 -1.75 16.62
CA ILE A 211 10.97 -0.77 17.32
C ILE A 211 12.01 -1.43 18.23
N PRO A 212 11.66 -2.36 19.15
CA PRO A 212 12.67 -3.04 19.97
C PRO A 212 13.71 -3.82 19.16
N ALA A 213 13.31 -4.42 18.04
CA ALA A 213 14.20 -5.18 17.17
C ALA A 213 15.13 -4.30 16.32
N SER A 214 14.72 -3.06 16.01
CA SER A 214 15.47 -2.11 15.17
C SER A 214 16.12 -0.97 15.96
N THR A 215 16.06 -1.00 17.28
CA THR A 215 16.66 0.03 18.14
C THR A 215 18.02 -0.42 18.63
N VAL A 216 19.04 0.42 18.39
CA VAL A 216 20.41 0.20 18.86
C VAL A 216 20.82 1.36 19.77
N ARG A 217 21.63 1.07 20.81
CA ARG A 217 22.29 2.09 21.59
C ARG A 217 23.64 2.44 20.98
N ASP A 218 23.88 3.74 20.81
CA ASP A 218 25.19 4.20 20.40
C ASP A 218 26.20 4.18 21.56
N SER A 219 27.49 4.47 21.27
CA SER A 219 28.54 4.52 22.29
C SER A 219 28.31 5.60 23.37
N SER A 220 27.46 6.58 23.10
CA SER A 220 27.08 7.65 24.03
C SER A 220 25.85 7.30 24.85
N GLY A 221 25.27 6.10 24.67
CA GLY A 221 24.09 5.62 25.37
C GLY A 221 22.75 6.09 24.80
N ASN A 222 22.72 6.84 23.70
CA ASN A 222 21.52 7.30 23.06
C ASN A 222 20.88 6.19 22.22
N TYR A 223 19.53 6.17 22.17
CA TYR A 223 18.80 5.24 21.32
C TYR A 223 18.73 5.75 19.87
N LYS A 224 19.08 4.89 18.93
CA LYS A 224 18.85 5.06 17.49
C LYS A 224 17.80 4.08 17.06
N ASN A 225 16.65 4.57 16.64
CA ASN A 225 15.51 3.77 16.17
C ASN A 225 15.59 3.54 14.66
N ASN A 226 14.86 2.54 14.17
CA ASN A 226 14.77 2.19 12.75
C ASN A 226 16.13 1.90 12.09
N VAL A 227 17.01 1.23 12.81
CA VAL A 227 18.29 0.73 12.29
C VAL A 227 18.08 -0.65 11.72
N PHE A 228 18.02 -0.72 10.39
CA PHE A 228 17.86 -1.99 9.67
C PHE A 228 19.17 -2.39 8.98
N PRO A 229 19.46 -3.70 8.82
CA PRO A 229 20.66 -4.17 8.09
C PRO A 229 20.64 -3.84 6.61
N TYR A 230 19.47 -3.57 6.05
CA TYR A 230 19.24 -3.16 4.67
C TYR A 230 18.40 -1.88 4.65
N PRO A 231 18.57 -0.95 3.68
CA PRO A 231 17.73 0.24 3.58
C PRO A 231 16.25 -0.11 3.56
N THR A 232 15.55 0.21 4.64
CA THR A 232 14.17 -0.18 4.87
C THR A 232 13.37 0.99 5.43
N LYS A 233 12.24 1.29 4.79
CA LYS A 233 11.24 2.22 5.28
C LYS A 233 10.12 1.44 5.95
N ALA A 234 9.95 1.60 7.26
CA ALA A 234 8.84 0.98 7.98
C ALA A 234 7.58 1.86 7.88
N ILE A 235 6.47 1.27 7.50
CA ILE A 235 5.16 1.91 7.37
C ILE A 235 4.15 1.16 8.22
N GLN A 236 3.34 1.92 8.97
CA GLN A 236 2.25 1.39 9.75
C GLN A 236 0.96 1.41 8.94
N SER A 237 0.22 0.30 8.94
CA SER A 237 -1.11 0.24 8.36
C SER A 237 -2.06 -0.54 9.28
N SER A 238 -3.20 0.06 9.58
CA SER A 238 -4.26 -0.58 10.36
C SER A 238 -4.94 -1.75 9.63
N ALA A 239 -4.73 -1.85 8.32
CA ALA A 239 -5.25 -2.94 7.50
C ALA A 239 -4.41 -4.24 7.59
N MET A 240 -3.21 -4.18 8.22
CA MET A 240 -2.42 -5.39 8.53
C MET A 240 -2.90 -6.03 9.83
N GLU A 241 -2.90 -7.36 9.86
CA GLU A 241 -3.19 -8.14 11.07
C GLU A 241 -1.96 -8.23 11.96
N GLU A 242 -2.20 -8.40 13.27
CA GLU A 242 -1.12 -8.61 14.23
C GLU A 242 -0.35 -9.91 13.95
N GLY A 243 0.95 -9.87 14.11
CA GLY A 243 1.84 -10.99 13.82
C GLY A 243 2.27 -11.12 12.36
N GLU A 244 1.75 -10.28 11.48
CA GLU A 244 2.00 -10.32 10.05
C GLU A 244 2.66 -9.05 9.55
N ALA A 245 3.45 -9.18 8.50
CA ALA A 245 4.03 -8.04 7.79
C ALA A 245 4.18 -8.35 6.30
N ILE A 246 4.29 -7.29 5.50
CA ILE A 246 4.64 -7.38 4.09
C ILE A 246 5.93 -6.60 3.87
N LEU A 247 6.93 -7.25 3.30
CA LEU A 247 8.16 -6.63 2.86
C LEU A 247 8.19 -6.60 1.35
N GLY A 248 8.47 -5.43 0.75
CA GLY A 248 8.47 -5.39 -0.71
C GLY A 248 8.76 -4.04 -1.33
N LEU A 249 8.41 -3.95 -2.60
CA LEU A 249 8.61 -2.80 -3.48
C LEU A 249 7.24 -2.20 -3.87
N PRO A 250 6.68 -1.25 -3.12
CA PRO A 250 5.32 -0.74 -3.37
C PRO A 250 5.13 -0.13 -4.77
N LYS A 251 6.16 0.47 -5.36
CA LYS A 251 6.15 0.94 -6.76
C LYS A 251 5.97 -0.16 -7.80
N LYS A 252 6.12 -1.42 -7.38
CA LYS A 252 5.77 -2.59 -8.20
C LYS A 252 4.33 -3.07 -7.96
N TYR A 253 3.52 -2.27 -7.27
CA TYR A 253 2.08 -2.45 -7.18
C TYR A 253 1.39 -1.40 -8.06
N PHE A 254 0.50 -1.85 -8.91
CA PHE A 254 -0.31 -0.99 -9.77
C PHE A 254 -1.69 -0.81 -9.15
N MET A 255 -2.16 0.44 -9.06
CA MET A 255 -3.53 0.75 -8.67
C MET A 255 -4.17 1.66 -9.72
N GLY A 256 -5.15 1.14 -10.45
CA GLY A 256 -5.96 1.92 -11.37
C GLY A 256 -7.21 2.46 -10.69
N ILE A 257 -7.46 3.77 -10.85
CA ILE A 257 -8.68 4.43 -10.38
C ILE A 257 -9.49 4.86 -11.60
N GLY A 258 -10.78 4.51 -11.61
CA GLY A 258 -11.70 4.88 -12.69
C GLY A 258 -12.10 6.35 -12.63
N ALA A 259 -11.78 7.11 -13.65
CA ALA A 259 -12.04 8.55 -13.72
C ALA A 259 -13.55 8.93 -13.78
N GLY A 260 -14.42 8.00 -14.16
CA GLY A 260 -15.83 8.33 -14.48
C GLY A 260 -16.80 8.38 -13.30
N ALA A 261 -16.44 7.89 -12.11
CA ALA A 261 -17.35 7.84 -10.97
C ALA A 261 -16.66 8.07 -9.61
N SER A 262 -15.37 8.40 -9.61
CA SER A 262 -14.63 8.68 -8.39
C SER A 262 -15.13 9.96 -7.73
N GLY A 263 -15.62 9.85 -6.51
CA GLY A 263 -16.04 10.99 -5.71
C GLY A 263 -17.46 11.50 -5.98
N LYS A 264 -18.30 10.79 -6.73
CA LYS A 264 -19.72 11.15 -6.83
C LYS A 264 -20.40 10.91 -5.48
N ILE A 265 -20.87 12.00 -4.86
CA ILE A 265 -21.65 11.94 -3.63
C ILE A 265 -23.14 11.83 -4.02
N GLU A 266 -23.78 10.76 -3.59
CA GLU A 266 -25.23 10.56 -3.67
C GLU A 266 -25.79 10.64 -2.27
N TYR A 267 -27.06 11.04 -2.11
CA TYR A 267 -27.69 11.07 -0.79
C TYR A 267 -29.10 10.50 -0.87
N SER A 268 -29.60 10.03 0.27
CA SER A 268 -30.97 9.56 0.46
C SER A 268 -31.51 10.06 1.80
N ASP A 269 -32.72 10.58 1.79
CA ASP A 269 -33.49 10.97 2.98
C ASP A 269 -34.50 9.89 3.40
N GLU A 270 -34.67 8.84 2.56
CA GLU A 270 -35.68 7.81 2.73
C GLU A 270 -35.15 6.59 3.49
N TYR A 271 -33.84 6.28 3.34
CA TYR A 271 -33.25 5.05 3.87
C TYR A 271 -33.28 4.96 5.42
N GLN A 272 -33.07 6.09 6.11
CA GLN A 272 -33.13 6.19 7.58
C GLN A 272 -34.10 7.30 8.01
N PHE A 273 -35.32 7.26 7.47
CA PHE A 273 -36.33 8.29 7.71
C PHE A 273 -36.74 8.38 9.18
N LEU A 274 -36.94 7.22 9.86
CA LEU A 274 -37.34 7.17 11.26
C LEU A 274 -36.24 7.59 12.23
N GLU A 275 -34.99 7.54 11.80
CA GLU A 275 -33.82 7.91 12.59
C GLU A 275 -33.42 9.38 12.35
N ASP A 276 -34.20 10.11 11.54
CA ASP A 276 -33.98 11.50 11.13
C ASP A 276 -32.55 11.73 10.57
N ASN A 277 -32.03 10.74 9.84
CA ASN A 277 -30.73 10.80 9.19
C ASN A 277 -30.87 11.02 7.69
N ARG A 278 -29.91 11.78 7.12
CA ARG A 278 -29.59 11.80 5.70
C ARG A 278 -28.38 10.93 5.46
N VAL A 279 -28.46 9.99 4.54
CA VAL A 279 -27.35 9.09 4.19
C VAL A 279 -26.65 9.61 2.93
N TYR A 280 -25.37 9.91 3.04
CA TYR A 280 -24.51 10.24 1.92
C TYR A 280 -23.74 8.99 1.51
N LEU A 281 -23.62 8.75 0.21
CA LEU A 281 -22.95 7.61 -0.38
C LEU A 281 -21.86 8.12 -1.32
N THR A 282 -20.63 7.64 -1.16
CA THR A 282 -19.58 7.80 -2.17
C THR A 282 -19.25 6.48 -2.83
N LYS A 283 -18.89 6.56 -4.11
CA LYS A 283 -18.48 5.41 -4.93
C LYS A 283 -17.14 5.72 -5.59
N MET A 284 -16.24 4.76 -5.55
CA MET A 284 -14.98 4.78 -6.26
C MET A 284 -14.83 3.48 -7.03
N TYR A 285 -14.33 3.54 -8.25
CA TYR A 285 -13.96 2.36 -9.01
C TYR A 285 -12.45 2.23 -8.99
N ALA A 286 -11.98 1.12 -8.49
CA ALA A 286 -10.55 0.86 -8.37
C ALA A 286 -10.25 -0.61 -8.68
N MET A 287 -9.06 -0.86 -9.20
CA MET A 287 -8.49 -2.20 -9.35
C MET A 287 -6.98 -2.13 -9.18
N GLY A 288 -6.43 -3.10 -8.46
CA GLY A 288 -5.00 -3.14 -8.18
C GLY A 288 -4.43 -4.54 -8.34
N ILE A 289 -3.16 -4.60 -8.72
CA ILE A 289 -2.43 -5.85 -8.88
C ILE A 289 -0.94 -5.62 -8.69
N PRO A 290 -0.21 -6.56 -8.03
CA PRO A 290 1.24 -6.60 -8.09
C PRO A 290 1.72 -6.81 -9.53
N LYS A 291 2.65 -5.98 -10.02
CA LYS A 291 3.25 -6.12 -11.36
C LYS A 291 4.08 -7.40 -11.49
N ASP A 292 4.52 -7.94 -10.36
CA ASP A 292 5.47 -9.04 -10.26
C ASP A 292 5.24 -9.83 -8.96
N ASN A 293 5.19 -11.15 -9.06
CA ASN A 293 4.95 -12.02 -7.90
C ASN A 293 6.09 -11.93 -6.86
N ASN A 294 7.34 -11.74 -7.31
CA ASN A 294 8.51 -11.63 -6.44
C ASN A 294 8.72 -10.21 -5.86
N ALA A 295 7.83 -9.26 -6.16
CA ALA A 295 7.94 -7.89 -5.63
C ALA A 295 7.59 -7.76 -4.15
N PHE A 296 6.91 -8.75 -3.58
CA PHE A 296 6.45 -8.74 -2.19
C PHE A 296 6.69 -10.08 -1.52
N VAL A 297 7.12 -10.03 -0.26
CA VAL A 297 7.29 -11.19 0.63
C VAL A 297 6.31 -11.05 1.79
N TYR A 298 5.55 -12.10 2.06
CA TYR A 298 4.63 -12.14 3.19
C TYR A 298 5.34 -12.75 4.40
N LEU A 299 5.36 -12.03 5.53
CA LEU A 299 6.14 -12.35 6.72
C LEU A 299 5.25 -12.75 7.89
N ASP A 300 5.74 -13.70 8.67
CA ASP A 300 5.28 -13.96 10.03
C ASP A 300 6.31 -13.36 11.01
N ILE A 301 5.90 -12.29 11.69
CA ILE A 301 6.68 -11.55 12.69
C ILE A 301 6.17 -11.80 14.12
N SER A 302 5.31 -12.80 14.31
CA SER A 302 4.73 -13.10 15.62
C SER A 302 5.79 -13.35 16.70
N LYS A 303 6.96 -13.88 16.30
CA LYS A 303 8.09 -14.22 17.18
C LYS A 303 9.30 -13.31 17.03
N LEU A 304 9.13 -12.13 16.42
CA LEU A 304 10.21 -11.17 16.25
C LEU A 304 10.71 -10.70 17.62
N LYS A 305 12.01 -10.84 17.86
CA LYS A 305 12.69 -10.51 19.12
C LYS A 305 13.49 -9.23 18.99
N ALA A 306 13.71 -8.57 20.11
CA ALA A 306 14.67 -7.47 20.21
C ALA A 306 16.07 -7.93 19.79
N LEU A 307 16.87 -6.98 19.27
CA LEU A 307 18.23 -7.26 18.85
C LEU A 307 19.12 -7.50 20.09
N ASP A 308 19.57 -8.74 20.27
CA ASP A 308 20.56 -9.09 21.30
C ASP A 308 21.97 -8.80 20.77
N LEU A 309 22.58 -7.72 21.23
CA LEU A 309 23.99 -7.44 20.96
C LEU A 309 24.85 -8.42 21.78
N LYS A 310 25.31 -9.47 21.15
CA LYS A 310 26.33 -10.36 21.74
C LYS A 310 27.68 -9.65 21.73
N VAL A 311 28.08 -9.08 22.86
CA VAL A 311 29.45 -8.57 23.06
C VAL A 311 30.33 -9.80 23.30
N GLN A 312 31.15 -10.18 22.34
CA GLN A 312 32.25 -11.11 22.59
C GLN A 312 33.32 -10.35 23.40
N VAL A 313 33.35 -10.59 24.70
CA VAL A 313 34.47 -10.20 25.53
C VAL A 313 35.60 -11.20 25.25
N THR A 314 36.51 -10.84 24.36
CA THR A 314 37.79 -11.55 24.24
C THR A 314 38.60 -11.19 25.49
N ASN A 315 38.63 -12.10 26.45
CA ASN A 315 39.59 -12.05 27.56
C ASN A 315 41.00 -12.14 26.97
N THR A 316 41.73 -11.03 27.01
CA THR A 316 43.15 -10.96 26.61
C THR A 316 44.08 -11.51 27.70
N GLU A 317 43.67 -12.55 28.43
CA GLU A 317 44.51 -13.15 29.49
C GLU A 317 45.42 -14.30 29.01
N ASP A 318 45.35 -14.68 27.76
CA ASP A 318 46.27 -15.73 27.23
C ASP A 318 47.38 -15.10 26.37
N ASN A 319 48.16 -14.17 26.93
CA ASN A 319 49.47 -13.83 26.40
C ASN A 319 50.54 -14.39 27.38
N PRO A 320 51.14 -15.52 27.15
CA PRO A 320 52.26 -15.98 27.96
C PRO A 320 53.44 -15.07 27.74
N VAL A 321 53.62 -14.13 28.69
CA VAL A 321 54.85 -13.34 28.78
C VAL A 321 56.02 -14.29 28.94
N ASN A 322 56.80 -14.36 27.89
CA ASN A 322 58.01 -15.13 27.79
C ASN A 322 59.07 -14.58 28.73
N THR A 323 59.10 -15.05 29.97
CA THR A 323 60.13 -14.71 30.93
C THR A 323 61.30 -15.67 30.71
N LYS A 324 62.08 -15.37 29.67
CA LYS A 324 63.50 -15.80 29.67
C LYS A 324 64.33 -14.61 30.11
N GLN A 325 64.71 -14.63 31.36
CA GLN A 325 65.95 -13.92 31.77
C GLN A 325 66.67 -14.64 32.90
N LYS A 326 67.84 -15.11 32.55
CA LYS A 326 69.11 -15.14 33.26
C LYS A 326 69.31 -16.00 34.49
N ALA A 327 70.14 -16.97 34.29
CA ALA A 327 71.46 -16.97 34.92
C ALA A 327 72.38 -17.84 34.07
#